data_18aaace3a0195ab4a743ee127df3fde3
#
_entry.id   18aaace3a0195ab4a743ee127df3fde3
#
_cell.length_a   1.000
_cell.length_b   1.000
_cell.length_c   1.000
_cell.angle_alpha   90.00
_cell.angle_beta   90.00
_cell.angle_gamma   90.00
#
_symmetry.space_group_name_H-M   'P 1'
#
loop_
_entity.id
_entity.type
_entity.pdbx_description
1 polymer ?
#
loop_
_entity_poly.entity_id
_entity_poly.type
_entity_poly.pdbx_seq_one_letter_code
_entity_poly.pdbx_strand_id
1 'polypeptide(L)'
;MCTNLTNPRRYLIIALVAVLGLTEKSVGQAQNREYNGLYEGPYLNRVAFPIGGIGAGMICLEGTGAVSHVSVRNKMEVFNEPCSFAALSIKKTKGNVAKVLEVPGPAWKVFGAPSTGNGAAGTSFGLPRFDKASFLARFPFGIVTLEDRQVPLQIKVTGWSPFIPGDPDNASLPAGALEYSFSNTSAETVDAVFSYNTKNFRAVDGGGDTILPIRNGFVLHQEGTKENPENLGSFAFFVDDNSAVVDHCWFKGGWWDSLTLA
;
A
#
# COMPACT_ATOMS: atom_id res chain seq x y z
N MET A 1 23.95 21.62 -73.89
CA MET A 1 23.63 22.51 -72.77
C MET A 1 22.48 21.89 -72.00
N CYS A 2 22.83 21.06 -71.04
CA CYS A 2 21.89 20.31 -70.16
C CYS A 2 21.98 20.89 -68.76
N THR A 3 20.91 21.48 -68.32
CA THR A 3 20.80 21.87 -66.91
C THR A 3 19.80 20.94 -66.22
N ASN A 4 20.35 20.02 -65.41
CA ASN A 4 19.57 19.21 -64.47
C ASN A 4 19.23 20.06 -63.23
N LEU A 5 17.99 20.44 -63.08
CA LEU A 5 17.44 20.99 -61.86
C LEU A 5 16.84 19.85 -61.04
N THR A 6 17.61 19.32 -60.13
CA THR A 6 17.11 18.42 -59.07
C THR A 6 16.31 19.25 -58.06
N ASN A 7 15.03 19.00 -58.01
CA ASN A 7 14.08 19.74 -57.18
C ASN A 7 14.19 19.31 -55.70
N PRO A 8 14.75 20.12 -54.81
CA PRO A 8 15.01 19.74 -53.40
C PRO A 8 13.72 19.48 -52.59
N ARG A 9 12.57 19.93 -53.09
CA ARG A 9 11.29 19.75 -52.39
C ARG A 9 10.78 18.32 -52.36
N ARG A 10 11.19 17.46 -53.31
CA ARG A 10 10.76 16.05 -53.31
C ARG A 10 11.48 15.21 -52.24
N TYR A 11 12.72 15.52 -51.91
CA TYR A 11 13.47 14.82 -50.87
C TYR A 11 13.02 15.20 -49.46
N LEU A 12 12.55 16.43 -49.27
CA LEU A 12 12.03 16.89 -47.99
C LEU A 12 10.72 16.19 -47.60
N ILE A 13 9.84 15.93 -48.56
CA ILE A 13 8.57 15.25 -48.34
C ILE A 13 8.81 13.75 -48.02
N ILE A 14 9.76 13.09 -48.67
CA ILE A 14 10.08 11.68 -48.40
C ILE A 14 10.74 11.54 -47.03
N ALA A 15 11.61 12.46 -46.62
CA ALA A 15 12.22 12.46 -45.29
C ALA A 15 11.19 12.73 -44.20
N LEU A 16 10.22 13.59 -44.42
CA LEU A 16 9.15 13.90 -43.45
C LEU A 16 8.20 12.70 -43.24
N VAL A 17 7.88 11.97 -44.30
CA VAL A 17 7.03 10.77 -44.22
C VAL A 17 7.77 9.63 -43.52
N ALA A 18 9.10 9.49 -43.72
CA ALA A 18 9.90 8.48 -43.04
C ALA A 18 10.05 8.75 -41.51
N VAL A 19 10.10 10.02 -41.09
CA VAL A 19 10.17 10.42 -39.70
C VAL A 19 8.81 10.28 -39.00
N LEU A 20 7.71 10.49 -39.68
CA LEU A 20 6.36 10.29 -39.14
C LEU A 20 5.98 8.81 -39.02
N GLY A 21 6.63 7.90 -39.75
CA GLY A 21 6.40 6.45 -39.64
C GLY A 21 7.13 5.75 -38.48
N LEU A 22 8.06 6.43 -37.81
CA LEU A 22 8.86 5.84 -36.73
C LEU A 22 8.34 6.15 -35.33
N THR A 23 7.22 6.81 -35.16
CA THR A 23 6.60 7.11 -33.86
C THR A 23 5.33 6.32 -33.58
N GLU A 24 5.13 5.18 -34.24
CA GLU A 24 4.24 4.20 -33.66
C GLU A 24 4.94 3.65 -32.39
N LYS A 25 4.71 4.36 -31.29
CA LYS A 25 4.82 3.70 -29.98
C LYS A 25 3.92 2.48 -30.09
N SER A 26 4.51 1.30 -30.11
CA SER A 26 3.77 0.07 -29.92
C SER A 26 2.96 0.29 -28.65
N VAL A 27 1.67 0.53 -28.80
CA VAL A 27 0.70 0.33 -27.73
C VAL A 27 0.89 -1.14 -27.41
N GLY A 28 1.65 -1.41 -26.31
CA GLY A 28 1.93 -2.76 -25.89
C GLY A 28 0.60 -3.47 -25.87
N GLN A 29 0.50 -4.58 -26.59
CA GLN A 29 -0.67 -5.44 -26.53
C GLN A 29 -0.94 -5.65 -25.05
N ALA A 30 -2.10 -5.20 -24.59
CA ALA A 30 -2.54 -5.47 -23.22
C ALA A 30 -2.50 -6.99 -23.10
N GLN A 31 -1.54 -7.51 -22.34
CA GLN A 31 -1.49 -8.93 -22.04
C GLN A 31 -2.85 -9.24 -21.42
N ASN A 32 -3.67 -10.02 -22.09
CA ASN A 32 -4.97 -10.41 -21.57
C ASN A 32 -4.72 -11.21 -20.29
N ARG A 33 -4.99 -10.57 -19.13
CA ARG A 33 -5.00 -11.27 -17.86
C ARG A 33 -6.09 -12.33 -17.89
N GLU A 34 -5.79 -13.53 -17.41
CA GLU A 34 -6.77 -14.58 -17.28
C GLU A 34 -7.92 -14.13 -16.36
N TYR A 35 -9.15 -14.46 -16.73
CA TYR A 35 -10.32 -14.21 -15.87
C TYR A 35 -10.14 -14.91 -14.51
N ASN A 36 -10.34 -14.19 -13.43
CA ASN A 36 -10.05 -14.64 -12.05
C ASN A 36 -8.58 -15.04 -11.78
N GLY A 37 -7.66 -14.73 -12.68
CA GLY A 37 -6.24 -14.95 -12.50
C GLY A 37 -5.57 -13.87 -11.63
N LEU A 38 -4.27 -14.02 -11.44
CA LEU A 38 -3.43 -13.07 -10.70
C LEU A 38 -3.42 -11.69 -11.35
N TYR A 39 -3.34 -10.66 -10.51
CA TYR A 39 -2.99 -9.31 -10.89
C TYR A 39 -1.50 -9.12 -10.66
N GLU A 40 -0.75 -8.69 -11.68
CA GLU A 40 0.69 -8.48 -11.63
C GLU A 40 1.08 -7.22 -12.43
N GLY A 41 2.24 -6.65 -12.14
CA GLY A 41 2.76 -5.49 -12.86
C GLY A 41 1.77 -4.33 -12.89
N PRO A 42 1.42 -3.80 -14.09
CA PRO A 42 0.52 -2.65 -14.21
C PRO A 42 -0.91 -2.92 -13.73
N TYR A 43 -1.33 -4.19 -13.65
CA TYR A 43 -2.65 -4.56 -13.15
C TYR A 43 -2.82 -4.36 -11.63
N LEU A 44 -1.73 -4.24 -10.87
CA LEU A 44 -1.77 -3.93 -9.44
C LEU A 44 -2.22 -2.49 -9.16
N ASN A 45 -2.05 -1.59 -10.12
CA ASN A 45 -2.16 -0.15 -9.92
C ASN A 45 -3.54 0.37 -9.52
N ARG A 46 -4.59 -0.44 -9.70
CA ARG A 46 -5.97 -0.06 -9.40
C ARG A 46 -6.73 -1.11 -8.60
N VAL A 47 -5.99 -2.00 -7.94
CA VAL A 47 -6.58 -2.94 -7.01
C VAL A 47 -6.75 -2.25 -5.67
N ALA A 48 -7.96 -2.22 -5.15
CA ALA A 48 -8.31 -1.78 -3.82
C ALA A 48 -9.36 -2.75 -3.27
N PHE A 49 -8.91 -3.76 -2.53
CA PHE A 49 -9.75 -4.83 -2.01
C PHE A 49 -10.31 -4.42 -0.64
N PRO A 50 -11.63 -4.26 -0.49
CA PRO A 50 -12.23 -3.78 0.74
C PRO A 50 -12.17 -4.83 1.85
N ILE A 51 -11.77 -4.40 3.04
CA ILE A 51 -11.74 -5.17 4.29
C ILE A 51 -12.62 -4.43 5.28
N GLY A 52 -13.58 -5.09 5.88
CA GLY A 52 -14.55 -4.56 6.83
C GLY A 52 -15.90 -5.25 6.72
N GLY A 53 -16.76 -5.09 7.72
CA GLY A 53 -18.11 -5.63 7.71
C GLY A 53 -19.01 -4.94 6.69
N ILE A 54 -20.05 -5.63 6.23
CA ILE A 54 -21.03 -5.09 5.28
C ILE A 54 -21.71 -3.87 5.90
N GLY A 55 -21.56 -2.70 5.26
CA GLY A 55 -22.14 -1.45 5.74
C GLY A 55 -21.43 -0.80 6.94
N ALA A 56 -20.34 -1.39 7.46
CA ALA A 56 -19.65 -0.90 8.65
C ALA A 56 -18.40 -0.04 8.36
N GLY A 57 -18.23 0.40 7.12
CA GLY A 57 -17.02 1.06 6.67
C GLY A 57 -16.01 0.06 6.07
N MET A 58 -14.88 0.56 5.62
CA MET A 58 -13.86 -0.28 4.98
C MET A 58 -12.46 0.30 5.14
N ILE A 59 -11.49 -0.60 5.03
CA ILE A 59 -10.09 -0.30 4.71
C ILE A 59 -9.75 -1.14 3.48
N CYS A 60 -9.03 -0.59 2.50
CA CYS A 60 -8.66 -1.35 1.31
C CYS A 60 -7.22 -1.86 1.39
N LEU A 61 -7.04 -3.14 1.12
CA LEU A 61 -5.76 -3.74 0.78
C LEU A 61 -5.52 -3.53 -0.72
N GLU A 62 -4.46 -2.83 -1.07
CA GLU A 62 -4.10 -2.61 -2.46
C GLU A 62 -3.34 -3.80 -3.07
N GLY A 63 -3.32 -3.86 -4.38
CA GLY A 63 -2.51 -4.85 -5.09
C GLY A 63 -1.01 -4.73 -4.82
N THR A 64 -0.56 -3.57 -4.38
CA THR A 64 0.83 -3.29 -3.98
C THR A 64 1.18 -3.79 -2.58
N GLY A 65 0.22 -4.20 -1.77
CA GLY A 65 0.38 -4.51 -0.35
C GLY A 65 0.11 -3.33 0.59
N ALA A 66 -0.06 -2.13 0.05
CA ALA A 66 -0.36 -0.93 0.83
C ALA A 66 -1.81 -0.94 1.35
N VAL A 67 -2.06 -0.12 2.36
CA VAL A 67 -3.38 0.12 2.94
C VAL A 67 -3.86 1.52 2.55
N SER A 68 -5.09 1.61 2.07
CA SER A 68 -5.68 2.88 1.62
C SER A 68 -7.21 2.91 1.75
N HIS A 69 -7.85 3.99 1.30
CA HIS A 69 -9.30 4.14 1.22
C HIS A 69 -10.00 3.87 2.56
N VAL A 70 -9.44 4.46 3.64
CA VAL A 70 -9.96 4.27 4.99
C VAL A 70 -11.24 5.07 5.17
N SER A 71 -12.37 4.39 5.13
CA SER A 71 -13.73 4.94 5.25
C SER A 71 -14.38 4.42 6.52
N VAL A 72 -14.09 5.05 7.67
CA VAL A 72 -14.46 4.54 9.00
C VAL A 72 -15.22 5.58 9.86
N ARG A 73 -15.70 6.68 9.24
CA ARG A 73 -16.41 7.76 9.94
C ARG A 73 -17.85 7.93 9.48
N ASN A 74 -18.52 6.85 9.07
CA ASN A 74 -19.83 6.91 8.42
C ASN A 74 -19.87 7.86 7.21
N LYS A 75 -18.73 8.00 6.55
CA LYS A 75 -18.51 8.86 5.40
C LYS A 75 -17.61 8.15 4.42
N MET A 76 -17.94 8.19 3.15
CA MET A 76 -17.08 7.66 2.11
C MET A 76 -15.82 8.53 1.99
N GLU A 77 -14.68 7.96 2.29
CA GLU A 77 -13.36 8.59 2.18
C GLU A 77 -12.48 7.71 1.28
N VAL A 78 -12.34 8.15 0.03
CA VAL A 78 -11.53 7.45 -0.97
C VAL A 78 -10.29 8.26 -1.30
N PHE A 79 -9.28 7.62 -1.88
CA PHE A 79 -7.99 8.22 -2.23
C PHE A 79 -7.21 8.79 -1.04
N ASN A 80 -7.46 8.30 0.17
CA ASN A 80 -6.67 8.60 1.34
C ASN A 80 -5.71 7.46 1.67
N GLU A 81 -4.61 7.79 2.33
CA GLU A 81 -3.63 6.85 2.83
C GLU A 81 -3.43 7.10 4.33
N PRO A 82 -3.71 6.08 5.19
CA PRO A 82 -3.72 6.28 6.64
C PRO A 82 -2.30 6.36 7.24
N CYS A 83 -1.23 6.22 6.44
CA CYS A 83 0.12 5.98 6.91
C CYS A 83 0.16 4.79 7.90
N SER A 84 -0.43 3.69 7.45
CA SER A 84 -0.41 2.39 8.13
C SER A 84 0.32 1.42 7.23
N PHE A 85 1.38 0.81 7.72
CA PHE A 85 2.21 -0.09 6.91
C PHE A 85 2.89 -1.15 7.78
N ALA A 86 3.14 -2.30 7.20
CA ALA A 86 3.98 -3.33 7.78
C ALA A 86 5.42 -3.19 7.27
N ALA A 87 6.38 -3.56 8.10
CA ALA A 87 7.79 -3.58 7.73
C ALA A 87 8.47 -4.85 8.24
N LEU A 88 9.55 -5.22 7.58
CA LEU A 88 10.41 -6.34 7.93
C LEU A 88 11.85 -5.87 7.99
N SER A 89 12.55 -6.21 9.07
CA SER A 89 13.99 -6.04 9.21
C SER A 89 14.65 -7.41 9.36
N ILE A 90 15.68 -7.68 8.55
CA ILE A 90 16.45 -8.92 8.58
C ILE A 90 17.87 -8.59 8.95
N LYS A 91 18.38 -9.23 10.02
CA LYS A 91 19.77 -9.14 10.42
C LYS A 91 20.62 -10.07 9.55
N LYS A 92 21.66 -9.54 8.96
CA LYS A 92 22.64 -10.29 8.16
C LYS A 92 24.05 -9.99 8.63
N THR A 93 24.96 -10.95 8.44
CA THR A 93 26.38 -10.77 8.75
C THR A 93 27.02 -9.63 7.96
N LYS A 94 26.49 -9.33 6.76
CA LYS A 94 26.92 -8.20 5.93
C LYS A 94 25.72 -7.35 5.54
N GLY A 95 25.47 -6.31 6.33
CA GLY A 95 24.43 -5.31 6.08
C GLY A 95 23.00 -5.82 6.32
N ASN A 96 22.27 -5.14 7.18
CA ASN A 96 20.88 -5.43 7.44
C ASN A 96 20.00 -5.02 6.25
N VAL A 97 18.89 -5.70 6.09
CA VAL A 97 17.87 -5.35 5.09
C VAL A 97 16.60 -4.98 5.83
N ALA A 98 16.10 -3.76 5.58
CA ALA A 98 14.81 -3.33 6.11
C ALA A 98 13.93 -2.83 4.94
N LYS A 99 12.71 -3.33 4.85
CA LYS A 99 11.76 -2.98 3.79
C LYS A 99 10.34 -2.91 4.33
N VAL A 100 9.54 -2.00 3.80
CA VAL A 100 8.09 -2.05 3.98
C VAL A 100 7.50 -3.17 3.12
N LEU A 101 6.45 -3.82 3.62
CA LEU A 101 5.81 -4.97 2.95
C LEU A 101 4.88 -4.51 1.82
N GLU A 102 5.43 -3.71 0.93
CA GLU A 102 4.77 -3.13 -0.23
C GLU A 102 5.72 -3.13 -1.42
N VAL A 103 5.18 -3.14 -2.62
CA VAL A 103 5.93 -2.77 -3.83
C VAL A 103 5.73 -1.28 -4.16
N PRO A 104 6.58 -0.67 -5.01
CA PRO A 104 6.38 0.70 -5.44
C PRO A 104 4.96 0.95 -5.95
N GLY A 105 4.32 1.97 -5.39
CA GLY A 105 3.00 2.41 -5.82
C GLY A 105 3.03 3.00 -7.24
N PRO A 106 1.87 3.15 -7.88
CA PRO A 106 1.79 3.74 -9.20
C PRO A 106 2.21 5.21 -9.17
N ALA A 107 2.88 5.67 -10.24
CA ALA A 107 3.44 7.01 -10.32
C ALA A 107 2.43 8.14 -10.03
N TRP A 108 1.16 7.95 -10.36
CA TRP A 108 0.11 8.93 -10.10
C TRP A 108 -0.19 9.15 -8.61
N LYS A 109 0.19 8.22 -7.74
CA LYS A 109 0.07 8.35 -6.28
C LYS A 109 1.26 9.08 -5.65
N VAL A 110 2.45 8.96 -6.25
CA VAL A 110 3.70 9.47 -5.68
C VAL A 110 3.76 11.00 -5.69
N PHE A 111 3.02 11.65 -6.57
CA PHE A 111 3.09 13.10 -6.76
C PHE A 111 2.31 13.93 -5.73
N GLY A 112 1.66 13.31 -4.76
CA GLY A 112 1.07 14.02 -3.62
C GLY A 112 0.34 15.33 -3.97
N ALA A 113 0.28 16.24 -3.03
CA ALA A 113 -0.24 17.58 -3.26
C ALA A 113 0.67 18.37 -4.21
N PRO A 114 0.11 19.19 -5.12
CA PRO A 114 0.88 20.08 -5.97
C PRO A 114 1.90 20.90 -5.16
N SER A 115 3.11 21.06 -5.67
CA SER A 115 4.20 21.85 -5.10
C SER A 115 4.95 21.20 -3.91
N THR A 116 4.67 19.98 -3.54
CA THR A 116 5.40 19.33 -2.42
C THR A 116 6.80 18.83 -2.83
N GLY A 117 7.02 18.52 -4.10
CA GLY A 117 8.31 18.03 -4.63
C GLY A 117 8.85 16.75 -4.02
N ASN A 118 8.35 16.35 -2.86
CA ASN A 118 8.87 15.26 -2.03
C ASN A 118 7.92 14.07 -1.92
N GLY A 119 6.93 13.96 -2.79
CA GLY A 119 5.86 12.96 -2.69
C GLY A 119 4.84 13.31 -1.60
N ALA A 120 4.01 12.36 -1.22
CA ALA A 120 2.99 12.56 -0.20
C ALA A 120 3.64 12.60 1.19
N ALA A 121 3.64 13.77 1.82
CA ALA A 121 4.16 13.94 3.18
C ALA A 121 3.37 13.08 4.18
N GLY A 122 4.09 12.43 5.09
CA GLY A 122 3.48 11.62 6.16
C GLY A 122 2.98 10.25 5.73
N THR A 123 3.43 9.73 4.59
CA THR A 123 3.18 8.38 4.09
C THR A 123 4.45 7.52 4.15
N SER A 124 4.34 6.26 3.76
CA SER A 124 5.49 5.34 3.62
C SER A 124 6.31 5.56 2.34
N PHE A 125 5.96 6.54 1.50
CA PHE A 125 6.74 6.85 0.27
C PHE A 125 8.17 7.25 0.61
N GLY A 126 9.12 6.69 -0.14
CA GLY A 126 10.56 6.88 0.10
C GLY A 126 11.20 5.77 0.95
N LEU A 127 10.44 4.97 1.66
CA LEU A 127 10.97 3.78 2.35
C LEU A 127 11.30 2.66 1.33
N PRO A 128 12.34 1.85 1.59
CA PRO A 128 12.67 0.69 0.74
C PRO A 128 11.50 -0.28 0.65
N ARG A 129 11.23 -0.78 -0.56
CA ARG A 129 10.11 -1.66 -0.89
C ARG A 129 10.58 -2.96 -1.51
N PHE A 130 9.66 -3.92 -1.59
CA PHE A 130 9.86 -5.19 -2.29
C PHE A 130 9.91 -4.99 -3.80
N ASP A 131 10.59 -5.92 -4.50
CA ASP A 131 10.78 -5.85 -5.96
C ASP A 131 9.51 -6.24 -6.73
N LYS A 132 8.76 -7.25 -6.23
CA LYS A 132 7.60 -7.83 -6.92
C LYS A 132 6.44 -8.10 -5.99
N ALA A 133 5.23 -7.92 -6.53
CA ALA A 133 4.00 -8.39 -5.92
C ALA A 133 3.10 -9.06 -6.95
N SER A 134 2.26 -9.95 -6.48
CA SER A 134 1.07 -10.41 -7.16
C SER A 134 -0.13 -10.32 -6.22
N PHE A 135 -1.32 -10.07 -6.78
CA PHE A 135 -2.55 -10.00 -6.01
C PHE A 135 -3.58 -11.00 -6.55
N LEU A 136 -4.24 -11.72 -5.65
CA LEU A 136 -5.30 -12.66 -5.96
C LEU A 136 -6.56 -12.30 -5.17
N ALA A 137 -7.66 -12.00 -5.87
CA ALA A 137 -8.96 -11.80 -5.25
C ALA A 137 -9.70 -13.14 -5.11
N ARG A 138 -10.10 -13.48 -3.90
CA ARG A 138 -10.95 -14.63 -3.57
C ARG A 138 -11.87 -14.26 -2.41
N PHE A 139 -12.89 -13.46 -2.72
CA PHE A 139 -13.79 -12.97 -1.66
C PHE A 139 -14.24 -14.11 -0.72
N PRO A 140 -14.17 -13.89 0.60
CA PRO A 140 -13.87 -12.65 1.32
C PRO A 140 -12.37 -12.37 1.53
N PHE A 141 -11.47 -13.02 0.80
CA PHE A 141 -10.02 -12.90 0.93
C PHE A 141 -9.40 -12.15 -0.24
N GLY A 142 -8.52 -11.18 0.08
CA GLY A 142 -7.58 -10.55 -0.84
C GLY A 142 -6.17 -10.96 -0.46
N ILE A 143 -5.39 -11.50 -1.40
CA ILE A 143 -4.08 -12.10 -1.11
C ILE A 143 -3.02 -11.38 -1.92
N VAL A 144 -2.06 -10.76 -1.24
CA VAL A 144 -0.83 -10.22 -1.84
C VAL A 144 0.32 -11.17 -1.55
N THR A 145 1.08 -11.53 -2.57
CA THR A 145 2.36 -12.25 -2.40
C THR A 145 3.50 -11.31 -2.77
N LEU A 146 4.48 -11.16 -1.88
CA LEU A 146 5.63 -10.28 -2.05
C LEU A 146 6.92 -11.11 -2.20
N GLU A 147 7.76 -10.73 -3.14
CA GLU A 147 9.05 -11.35 -3.41
C GLU A 147 10.13 -10.28 -3.62
N ASP A 148 11.33 -10.55 -3.13
CA ASP A 148 12.46 -9.64 -3.25
C ASP A 148 13.79 -10.41 -3.29
N ARG A 149 14.71 -9.95 -4.13
CA ARG A 149 16.03 -10.61 -4.31
C ARG A 149 16.94 -10.50 -3.09
N GLN A 150 16.72 -9.51 -2.23
CA GLN A 150 17.53 -9.30 -1.03
C GLN A 150 16.92 -9.97 0.20
N VAL A 151 15.66 -10.38 0.12
CA VAL A 151 14.89 -10.95 1.23
C VAL A 151 14.67 -12.44 0.96
N PRO A 152 15.28 -13.34 1.75
CA PRO A 152 15.14 -14.79 1.58
C PRO A 152 13.81 -15.33 2.17
N LEU A 153 12.78 -14.50 2.16
CA LEU A 153 11.43 -14.84 2.62
C LEU A 153 10.43 -14.53 1.51
N GLN A 154 9.56 -15.46 1.20
CA GLN A 154 8.32 -15.16 0.51
C GLN A 154 7.29 -14.72 1.53
N ILE A 155 6.64 -13.59 1.30
CA ILE A 155 5.66 -13.04 2.24
C ILE A 155 4.30 -13.06 1.57
N LYS A 156 3.31 -13.53 2.32
CA LYS A 156 1.91 -13.48 1.92
C LYS A 156 1.14 -12.61 2.91
N VAL A 157 0.43 -11.62 2.38
CA VAL A 157 -0.50 -10.78 3.14
C VAL A 157 -1.91 -11.16 2.72
N THR A 158 -2.70 -11.68 3.65
CA THR A 158 -4.10 -12.01 3.42
C THR A 158 -4.99 -11.04 4.16
N GLY A 159 -5.70 -10.19 3.42
CA GLY A 159 -6.74 -9.33 3.96
C GLY A 159 -8.10 -10.02 3.88
N TRP A 160 -8.87 -9.99 4.96
CA TRP A 160 -10.18 -10.60 4.96
C TRP A 160 -11.19 -9.89 5.87
N SER A 161 -12.46 -10.09 5.56
CA SER A 161 -13.61 -9.59 6.31
C SER A 161 -14.40 -10.75 6.89
N PRO A 162 -15.05 -10.58 8.04
CA PRO A 162 -16.03 -11.54 8.49
C PRO A 162 -17.18 -11.57 7.47
N PHE A 163 -17.39 -12.74 6.84
CA PHE A 163 -18.45 -12.92 5.88
C PHE A 163 -19.04 -14.33 6.01
N ILE A 164 -20.29 -14.38 6.47
CA ILE A 164 -21.06 -15.62 6.60
C ILE A 164 -22.30 -15.47 5.74
N PRO A 165 -22.43 -16.22 4.63
CA PRO A 165 -23.62 -16.17 3.80
C PRO A 165 -24.89 -16.49 4.59
N GLY A 166 -25.87 -15.59 4.52
CA GLY A 166 -27.14 -15.73 5.24
C GLY A 166 -27.16 -15.27 6.69
N ASP A 167 -26.01 -14.78 7.21
CA ASP A 167 -25.89 -14.21 8.56
C ASP A 167 -25.44 -12.74 8.48
N PRO A 168 -26.40 -11.80 8.33
CA PRO A 168 -26.08 -10.38 8.19
C PRO A 168 -25.45 -9.78 9.45
N ASP A 169 -25.79 -10.27 10.64
CA ASP A 169 -25.30 -9.71 11.90
C ASP A 169 -23.80 -9.96 12.03
N ASN A 170 -23.31 -11.17 11.82
CA ASN A 170 -21.89 -11.46 11.85
C ASN A 170 -21.15 -10.91 10.63
N ALA A 171 -21.78 -10.88 9.46
CA ALA A 171 -21.17 -10.33 8.25
C ALA A 171 -21.03 -8.79 8.29
N SER A 172 -21.75 -8.08 9.17
CA SER A 172 -21.69 -6.63 9.34
C SER A 172 -20.82 -6.16 10.51
N LEU A 173 -20.14 -7.06 11.22
CA LEU A 173 -19.20 -6.68 12.28
C LEU A 173 -18.16 -5.68 11.73
N PRO A 174 -17.94 -4.54 12.41
CA PRO A 174 -16.95 -3.53 11.99
C PRO A 174 -15.51 -4.01 12.28
N ALA A 175 -15.14 -5.12 11.67
CA ALA A 175 -13.88 -5.79 11.89
C ALA A 175 -13.30 -6.34 10.58
N GLY A 176 -12.01 -6.57 10.57
CA GLY A 176 -11.29 -7.23 9.49
C GLY A 176 -9.90 -7.62 9.96
N ALA A 177 -9.20 -8.41 9.19
CA ALA A 177 -7.85 -8.82 9.54
C ALA A 177 -6.88 -8.71 8.37
N LEU A 178 -5.61 -8.48 8.71
CA LEU A 178 -4.45 -8.66 7.86
C LEU A 178 -3.59 -9.76 8.47
N GLU A 179 -3.49 -10.89 7.80
CA GLU A 179 -2.63 -12.00 8.18
C GLU A 179 -1.33 -11.93 7.38
N TYR A 180 -0.20 -12.00 8.07
CA TYR A 180 1.13 -12.00 7.47
C TYR A 180 1.78 -13.37 7.65
N SER A 181 2.03 -14.07 6.55
CA SER A 181 2.73 -15.37 6.54
C SER A 181 4.11 -15.21 5.93
N PHE A 182 5.12 -15.76 6.60
CA PHE A 182 6.52 -15.70 6.20
C PHE A 182 7.03 -17.10 5.91
N SER A 183 7.46 -17.36 4.67
CA SER A 183 8.04 -18.63 4.26
C SER A 183 9.51 -18.44 3.91
N ASN A 184 10.41 -19.08 4.67
CA ASN A 184 11.84 -19.04 4.37
C ASN A 184 12.11 -19.85 3.10
N THR A 185 12.66 -19.18 2.08
CA THR A 185 13.00 -19.76 0.78
C THR A 185 14.46 -20.19 0.67
N SER A 186 15.24 -19.97 1.75
CA SER A 186 16.65 -20.37 1.83
C SER A 186 16.84 -21.60 2.70
N ALA A 187 18.04 -22.19 2.65
CA ALA A 187 18.43 -23.29 3.54
C ALA A 187 18.95 -22.80 4.92
N GLU A 188 19.13 -21.49 5.09
CA GLU A 188 19.70 -20.91 6.30
C GLU A 188 18.61 -20.36 7.21
N THR A 189 18.90 -20.29 8.51
CA THR A 189 18.02 -19.60 9.48
C THR A 189 18.02 -18.10 9.20
N VAL A 190 16.84 -17.49 9.20
CA VAL A 190 16.65 -16.05 9.02
C VAL A 190 16.23 -15.42 10.34
N ASP A 191 17.04 -14.49 10.86
CA ASP A 191 16.69 -13.66 12.01
C ASP A 191 16.01 -12.40 11.50
N ALA A 192 14.72 -12.28 11.78
CA ALA A 192 13.88 -11.22 11.25
C ALA A 192 12.95 -10.64 12.31
N VAL A 193 12.72 -9.33 12.22
CA VAL A 193 11.75 -8.60 13.04
C VAL A 193 10.66 -8.07 12.11
N PHE A 194 9.43 -8.43 12.41
CA PHE A 194 8.24 -7.86 11.79
C PHE A 194 7.71 -6.71 12.65
N SER A 195 7.24 -5.64 12.04
CA SER A 195 6.54 -4.55 12.72
C SER A 195 5.34 -4.08 11.91
N TYR A 196 4.29 -3.66 12.59
CA TYR A 196 3.16 -2.95 12.00
C TYR A 196 3.09 -1.54 12.58
N ASN A 197 3.08 -0.55 11.72
CA ASN A 197 3.22 0.85 12.08
C ASN A 197 1.99 1.63 11.60
N THR A 198 1.47 2.52 12.42
CA THR A 198 0.37 3.40 12.02
C THR A 198 0.42 4.72 12.77
N LYS A 199 0.02 5.80 12.11
CA LYS A 199 -0.32 7.04 12.82
C LYS A 199 -1.78 6.97 13.29
N ASN A 200 -2.18 7.86 14.19
CA ASN A 200 -3.58 8.01 14.52
C ASN A 200 -4.33 8.65 13.34
N PHE A 201 -4.84 7.83 12.41
CA PHE A 201 -5.65 8.29 11.27
C PHE A 201 -7.08 8.67 11.68
N ARG A 202 -7.47 8.42 12.93
CA ARG A 202 -8.73 8.94 13.49
C ARG A 202 -8.63 10.41 13.85
N ALA A 203 -7.42 10.91 14.11
CA ALA A 203 -7.18 12.30 14.46
C ALA A 203 -7.70 13.24 13.38
N VAL A 204 -8.43 14.28 13.81
CA VAL A 204 -8.88 15.39 12.99
C VAL A 204 -8.35 16.71 13.57
N ASP A 205 -8.32 17.75 12.76
CA ASP A 205 -7.88 19.06 13.21
C ASP A 205 -8.76 19.55 14.39
N GLY A 206 -8.12 20.16 15.39
CA GLY A 206 -8.79 20.66 16.59
C GLY A 206 -8.46 19.91 17.88
N GLY A 207 -7.70 18.82 17.81
CA GLY A 207 -7.26 18.06 18.98
C GLY A 207 -8.30 17.04 19.49
N GLY A 208 -8.11 16.54 20.71
CA GLY A 208 -8.97 15.52 21.31
C GLY A 208 -8.69 14.10 20.81
N ASP A 209 -7.56 13.89 20.14
CA ASP A 209 -7.10 12.57 19.72
C ASP A 209 -6.19 11.96 20.78
N THR A 210 -6.35 10.67 20.99
CA THR A 210 -5.54 9.89 21.95
C THR A 210 -5.23 8.50 21.42
N ILE A 211 -4.17 7.89 21.96
CA ILE A 211 -3.86 6.49 21.76
C ILE A 211 -3.97 5.80 23.11
N LEU A 212 -4.89 4.85 23.21
CA LEU A 212 -5.16 4.10 24.43
C LEU A 212 -4.56 2.72 24.36
N PRO A 213 -3.76 2.29 25.35
CA PRO A 213 -3.20 0.94 25.38
C PRO A 213 -4.29 -0.09 25.64
N ILE A 214 -4.19 -1.23 24.96
CA ILE A 214 -4.95 -2.45 25.25
C ILE A 214 -3.99 -3.63 25.25
N ARG A 215 -4.45 -4.80 25.68
CA ARG A 215 -3.62 -6.01 25.64
C ARG A 215 -3.25 -6.33 24.18
N ASN A 216 -1.95 -6.46 23.93
CA ASN A 216 -1.37 -6.78 22.61
C ASN A 216 -1.80 -5.83 21.49
N GLY A 217 -2.04 -4.56 21.81
CA GLY A 217 -2.50 -3.59 20.83
C GLY A 217 -2.76 -2.20 21.38
N PHE A 218 -3.50 -1.43 20.64
CA PHE A 218 -3.87 -0.04 20.99
C PHE A 218 -5.17 0.37 20.30
N VAL A 219 -5.78 1.41 20.84
CA VAL A 219 -6.97 2.06 20.27
C VAL A 219 -6.60 3.47 19.84
N LEU A 220 -6.83 3.78 18.60
CA LEU A 220 -6.82 5.14 18.06
C LEU A 220 -8.18 5.76 18.38
N HIS A 221 -8.19 6.82 19.14
CA HIS A 221 -9.43 7.49 19.59
C HIS A 221 -9.43 8.95 19.15
N GLN A 222 -10.61 9.45 18.86
CA GLN A 222 -10.90 10.85 18.60
C GLN A 222 -12.14 11.25 19.36
N GLU A 223 -12.04 12.33 20.13
CA GLU A 223 -13.18 12.94 20.79
C GLU A 223 -14.05 13.70 19.78
N GLY A 224 -15.35 13.71 20.04
CA GLY A 224 -16.28 14.61 19.34
C GLY A 224 -16.31 15.98 20.00
N THR A 225 -16.69 16.99 19.22
CA THR A 225 -16.99 18.34 19.74
C THR A 225 -18.49 18.59 19.65
N LYS A 226 -18.95 19.71 20.26
CA LYS A 226 -20.35 20.14 20.13
C LYS A 226 -20.71 20.49 18.69
N GLU A 227 -19.74 21.03 17.95
CA GLU A 227 -19.88 21.44 16.56
C GLU A 227 -19.79 20.26 15.59
N ASN A 228 -19.00 19.24 15.95
CA ASN A 228 -18.74 18.06 15.11
C ASN A 228 -18.79 16.77 15.96
N PRO A 229 -19.96 16.38 16.48
CA PRO A 229 -20.12 15.20 17.32
C PRO A 229 -19.80 13.89 16.55
N GLU A 230 -19.92 13.89 15.24
CA GLU A 230 -19.61 12.75 14.36
C GLU A 230 -18.12 12.39 14.30
N ASN A 231 -17.24 13.26 14.78
CA ASN A 231 -15.81 12.95 14.87
C ASN A 231 -15.51 11.93 15.99
N LEU A 232 -16.42 11.82 16.98
CA LEU A 232 -16.27 10.81 18.03
C LEU A 232 -16.13 9.40 17.43
N GLY A 233 -15.09 8.69 17.84
CA GLY A 233 -14.95 7.29 17.48
C GLY A 233 -13.58 6.71 17.76
N SER A 234 -13.54 5.41 17.70
CA SER A 234 -12.35 4.62 18.00
C SER A 234 -12.07 3.59 16.91
N PHE A 235 -10.79 3.25 16.76
CA PHE A 235 -10.34 2.16 15.90
C PHE A 235 -9.25 1.37 16.65
N ALA A 236 -9.45 0.07 16.82
CA ALA A 236 -8.51 -0.79 17.54
C ALA A 236 -7.62 -1.59 16.58
N PHE A 237 -6.34 -1.65 16.91
CA PHE A 237 -5.39 -2.63 16.37
C PHE A 237 -4.96 -3.57 17.49
N PHE A 238 -4.97 -4.85 17.23
CA PHE A 238 -4.45 -5.84 18.16
C PHE A 238 -3.98 -7.09 17.42
N VAL A 239 -3.12 -7.86 18.07
CA VAL A 239 -2.63 -9.15 17.57
C VAL A 239 -2.84 -10.21 18.64
N ASP A 240 -3.17 -11.43 18.23
CA ASP A 240 -3.31 -12.57 19.15
C ASP A 240 -1.94 -13.25 19.38
N ASP A 241 -0.99 -12.46 19.88
CA ASP A 241 0.35 -12.90 20.25
C ASP A 241 0.81 -12.17 21.51
N ASN A 242 1.02 -12.92 22.58
CA ASN A 242 1.46 -12.35 23.86
C ASN A 242 2.94 -11.91 23.87
N SER A 243 3.72 -12.26 22.86
CA SER A 243 5.10 -11.80 22.71
C SER A 243 5.21 -10.46 21.98
N ALA A 244 4.11 -9.94 21.47
CA ALA A 244 4.10 -8.67 20.77
C ALA A 244 4.46 -7.51 21.71
N VAL A 245 5.41 -6.69 21.29
CA VAL A 245 5.77 -5.45 21.97
C VAL A 245 5.04 -4.31 21.29
N VAL A 246 4.34 -3.48 22.06
CA VAL A 246 3.57 -2.34 21.57
C VAL A 246 4.21 -1.05 22.06
N ASP A 247 4.59 -0.19 21.11
CA ASP A 247 5.04 1.16 21.38
C ASP A 247 3.94 2.16 20.97
N HIS A 248 3.43 2.91 21.95
CA HIS A 248 2.34 3.85 21.75
C HIS A 248 2.81 5.28 21.41
N CYS A 249 4.11 5.53 21.50
CA CYS A 249 4.67 6.85 21.37
C CYS A 249 5.91 6.83 20.47
N TRP A 250 5.67 6.76 19.18
CA TRP A 250 6.79 6.87 18.25
C TRP A 250 7.33 8.30 18.25
N PHE A 251 8.63 8.44 18.52
CA PHE A 251 9.30 9.73 18.54
C PHE A 251 9.25 10.42 17.17
N LYS A 252 8.58 11.55 17.13
CA LYS A 252 8.64 12.48 16.01
C LYS A 252 9.83 13.40 16.15
N GLY A 253 11.05 12.88 16.03
CA GLY A 253 12.22 13.71 15.77
C GLY A 253 12.09 14.29 14.35
N GLY A 254 12.45 15.57 14.17
CA GLY A 254 12.41 16.21 12.85
C GLY A 254 13.38 15.63 11.82
N TRP A 255 14.16 14.64 12.20
CA TRP A 255 15.13 13.91 11.39
C TRP A 255 15.10 12.43 11.74
N TRP A 256 15.37 11.59 10.78
CA TRP A 256 15.51 10.15 10.93
C TRP A 256 16.50 9.84 12.05
N ASP A 257 16.01 9.29 13.13
CA ASP A 257 16.85 8.67 14.12
C ASP A 257 17.05 7.20 13.73
N SER A 258 18.23 6.90 13.19
CA SER A 258 18.60 5.54 12.82
C SER A 258 18.68 4.59 14.02
N LEU A 259 18.65 5.11 15.24
CA LEU A 259 18.67 4.33 16.48
C LEU A 259 17.27 3.78 16.82
N THR A 260 16.21 4.44 16.37
CA THR A 260 14.83 3.99 16.62
C THR A 260 14.36 2.91 15.62
N LEU A 261 15.10 2.68 14.55
CA LEU A 261 14.82 1.67 13.54
C LEU A 261 15.81 0.49 13.60
N ALA A 262 16.71 0.49 14.54
CA ALA A 262 17.65 -0.59 14.82
C ALA A 262 17.12 -1.47 15.94
#